data_17e51ddb223d05bb78483aa11fcee0e9
#
_entry.id   17e51ddb223d05bb78483aa11fcee0e9
#
_cell.length_a   1.000
_cell.length_b   1.000
_cell.length_c   1.000
_cell.angle_alpha   90.00
_cell.angle_beta   90.00
_cell.angle_gamma   90.00
#
_symmetry.space_group_name_H-M   'P 1'
#
loop_
_entity.id
_entity.type
_entity.pdbx_description
1 polymer ?
#
loop_
_entity_poly.entity_id
_entity_poly.type
_entity_poly.pdbx_seq_one_letter_code
_entity_poly.pdbx_strand_id
1 'polypeptide(L)'
;PYRRQASDVYKRQIVIVTKREYMKSYDYLISYNIKPSVQRIAIMDYLLAHKTHPSIDEIYLALCKDIPTLSKTTVYNTLKLFVEHGAALMLTIDEKNACFDGDTSLHAHFLCKKCGKIFDLPYSNEVKKVEQIDMNGFKVDEIHQYYKGICPACSKED
;
A
#
# COMPACT_ATOMS: atom_id res chain seq x y z
N PRO A 1 16.74 20.63 -36.95
CA PRO A 1 17.03 21.21 -35.61
C PRO A 1 15.86 21.02 -34.62
N TYR A 2 14.59 20.98 -35.09
CA TYR A 2 13.40 20.88 -34.20
C TYR A 2 13.20 19.53 -33.50
N ARG A 3 13.74 18.42 -34.01
CA ARG A 3 13.58 17.08 -33.37
C ARG A 3 14.39 16.86 -32.10
N ARG A 4 15.48 17.61 -31.89
CA ARG A 4 16.32 17.47 -30.69
C ARG A 4 15.73 18.16 -29.45
N GLN A 5 14.98 19.26 -29.62
CA GLN A 5 14.42 20.00 -28.50
C GLN A 5 13.24 19.28 -27.82
N ALA A 6 12.39 18.55 -28.57
CA ALA A 6 11.25 17.83 -28.02
C ALA A 6 11.68 16.66 -27.13
N SER A 7 12.77 15.96 -27.49
CA SER A 7 13.26 14.83 -26.69
C SER A 7 13.88 15.27 -25.37
N ASP A 8 14.51 16.44 -25.33
CA ASP A 8 15.17 16.96 -24.12
C ASP A 8 14.17 17.54 -23.12
N VAL A 9 13.09 18.15 -23.61
CA VAL A 9 11.97 18.61 -22.77
C VAL A 9 11.25 17.43 -22.15
N TYR A 10 10.99 16.37 -22.92
CA TYR A 10 10.33 15.16 -22.44
C TYR A 10 11.17 14.41 -21.39
N LYS A 11 12.48 14.27 -21.64
CA LYS A 11 13.42 13.69 -20.67
C LYS A 11 13.50 14.51 -19.38
N ARG A 12 13.52 15.84 -19.45
CA ARG A 12 13.51 16.73 -18.28
C ARG A 12 12.20 16.63 -17.49
N GLN A 13 11.06 16.50 -18.18
CA GLN A 13 9.77 16.31 -17.51
C GLN A 13 9.70 14.96 -16.78
N ILE A 14 10.16 13.87 -17.40
CA ILE A 14 10.22 12.54 -16.74
C ILE A 14 11.15 12.58 -15.52
N VAL A 15 12.33 13.20 -15.63
CA VAL A 15 13.26 13.34 -14.50
C VAL A 15 12.68 14.18 -13.36
N ILE A 16 11.89 15.21 -13.66
CA ILE A 16 11.24 16.05 -12.66
C ILE A 16 10.10 15.29 -11.96
N VAL A 17 9.29 14.53 -12.71
CA VAL A 17 8.19 13.73 -12.16
C VAL A 17 8.74 12.63 -11.25
N THR A 18 9.71 11.85 -11.71
CA THR A 18 10.33 10.79 -10.91
C THR A 18 11.05 11.32 -9.66
N LYS A 19 11.71 12.47 -9.77
CA LYS A 19 12.35 13.13 -8.61
C LYS A 19 11.32 13.64 -7.61
N ARG A 20 10.16 14.13 -8.07
CA ARG A 20 9.08 14.62 -7.19
C ARG A 20 8.37 13.47 -6.47
N GLU A 21 8.18 12.33 -7.12
CA GLU A 21 7.63 11.11 -6.50
C GLU A 21 8.61 10.53 -5.48
N TYR A 22 9.88 10.40 -5.83
CA TYR A 22 10.93 9.95 -4.93
C TYR A 22 11.02 10.82 -3.66
N MET A 23 10.95 12.15 -3.78
CA MET A 23 10.91 13.07 -2.66
C MET A 23 9.67 12.87 -1.78
N LYS A 24 8.52 12.51 -2.40
CA LYS A 24 7.28 12.26 -1.65
C LYS A 24 7.42 11.07 -0.70
N SER A 25 7.91 9.93 -1.16
CA SER A 25 8.09 8.75 -0.31
C SER A 25 9.26 8.91 0.67
N TYR A 26 10.29 9.65 0.31
CA TYR A 26 11.37 10.02 1.23
C TYR A 26 10.83 10.79 2.44
N ASP A 27 10.10 11.89 2.20
CA ASP A 27 9.52 12.73 3.25
C ASP A 27 8.46 11.97 4.05
N TYR A 28 7.67 11.12 3.37
CA TYR A 28 6.69 10.25 4.01
C TYR A 28 7.36 9.31 5.03
N LEU A 29 8.43 8.61 4.64
CA LEU A 29 9.16 7.72 5.55
C LEU A 29 9.76 8.48 6.75
N ILE A 30 10.33 9.66 6.52
CA ILE A 30 10.85 10.52 7.60
C ILE A 30 9.74 10.90 8.59
N SER A 31 8.53 11.22 8.11
CA SER A 31 7.40 11.60 8.97
C SER A 31 6.96 10.47 9.90
N TYR A 32 7.24 9.23 9.54
CA TYR A 32 7.01 8.02 10.36
C TYR A 32 8.26 7.54 11.14
N ASN A 33 9.29 8.38 11.25
CA ASN A 33 10.57 8.03 11.90
C ASN A 33 11.28 6.83 11.28
N ILE A 34 11.12 6.62 9.98
CA ILE A 34 11.77 5.56 9.24
C ILE A 34 12.93 6.14 8.43
N LYS A 35 14.16 5.66 8.68
CA LYS A 35 15.32 6.06 7.89
C LYS A 35 15.16 5.60 6.44
N PRO A 36 15.14 6.52 5.45
CA PRO A 36 15.00 6.15 4.06
C PRO A 36 16.22 5.35 3.53
N SER A 37 15.96 4.44 2.60
CA SER A 37 16.96 3.78 1.76
C SER A 37 16.35 3.54 0.38
N VAL A 38 17.17 3.25 -0.63
CA VAL A 38 16.68 2.99 -1.99
C VAL A 38 15.58 1.92 -2.01
N GLN A 39 15.79 0.81 -1.29
CA GLN A 39 14.82 -0.28 -1.22
C GLN A 39 13.54 0.13 -0.50
N ARG A 40 13.64 0.84 0.63
CA ARG A 40 12.46 1.31 1.40
C ARG A 40 11.64 2.32 0.61
N ILE A 41 12.30 3.25 -0.06
CA ILE A 41 11.62 4.24 -0.91
C ILE A 41 10.90 3.53 -2.06
N ALA A 42 11.56 2.61 -2.76
CA ALA A 42 10.94 1.88 -3.87
C ALA A 42 9.73 1.04 -3.44
N ILE A 43 9.79 0.38 -2.27
CA ILE A 43 8.67 -0.38 -1.72
C ILE A 43 7.52 0.56 -1.33
N MET A 44 7.80 1.72 -0.73
CA MET A 44 6.78 2.69 -0.38
C MET A 44 6.16 3.34 -1.62
N ASP A 45 6.97 3.70 -2.63
CA ASP A 45 6.48 4.20 -3.93
C ASP A 45 5.51 3.20 -4.57
N TYR A 46 5.87 1.91 -4.54
CA TYR A 46 5.01 0.86 -5.07
C TYR A 46 3.67 0.78 -4.32
N LEU A 47 3.68 0.78 -2.99
CA LEU A 47 2.46 0.74 -2.18
C LEU A 47 1.55 1.95 -2.42
N LEU A 48 2.13 3.16 -2.47
CA LEU A 48 1.36 4.40 -2.68
C LEU A 48 0.80 4.54 -4.09
N ALA A 49 1.47 3.93 -5.09
CA ALA A 49 1.03 3.95 -6.48
C ALA A 49 -0.02 2.87 -6.80
N HIS A 50 0.01 1.73 -6.09
CA HIS A 50 -0.81 0.56 -6.39
C HIS A 50 -1.78 0.28 -5.24
N LYS A 51 -3.00 0.76 -5.38
CA LYS A 51 -4.10 0.47 -4.43
C LYS A 51 -4.72 -0.92 -4.68
N THR A 52 -3.87 -1.92 -4.87
CA THR A 52 -4.27 -3.31 -5.16
C THR A 52 -4.05 -4.25 -3.98
N HIS A 53 -3.59 -3.71 -2.87
CA HIS A 53 -3.25 -4.46 -1.64
C HIS A 53 -2.27 -5.61 -1.92
N PRO A 54 -1.05 -5.30 -2.43
CA PRO A 54 -0.14 -6.32 -2.90
C PRO A 54 0.40 -7.19 -1.77
N SER A 55 0.68 -8.44 -2.10
CA SER A 55 1.45 -9.37 -1.28
C SER A 55 2.96 -9.09 -1.36
N ILE A 56 3.73 -9.71 -0.47
CA ILE A 56 5.20 -9.64 -0.51
C ILE A 56 5.75 -10.12 -1.87
N ASP A 57 5.18 -11.19 -2.41
CA ASP A 57 5.62 -11.76 -3.68
C ASP A 57 5.36 -10.83 -4.86
N GLU A 58 4.20 -10.17 -4.90
CA GLU A 58 3.87 -9.20 -5.94
C GLU A 58 4.82 -7.99 -5.90
N ILE A 59 5.10 -7.43 -4.73
CA ILE A 59 6.04 -6.33 -4.56
C ILE A 59 7.45 -6.76 -4.99
N TYR A 60 7.91 -7.93 -4.54
CA TYR A 60 9.21 -8.45 -4.91
C TYR A 60 9.35 -8.62 -6.43
N LEU A 61 8.38 -9.28 -7.08
CA LEU A 61 8.40 -9.51 -8.52
C LEU A 61 8.36 -8.22 -9.34
N ALA A 62 7.66 -7.20 -8.84
CA ALA A 62 7.62 -5.90 -9.49
C ALA A 62 8.95 -5.15 -9.43
N LEU A 63 9.69 -5.23 -8.30
CA LEU A 63 10.85 -4.39 -8.04
C LEU A 63 12.20 -5.10 -8.25
N CYS A 64 12.25 -6.43 -8.25
CA CYS A 64 13.53 -7.16 -8.29
C CYS A 64 14.33 -6.96 -9.60
N LYS A 65 13.68 -6.56 -10.70
CA LYS A 65 14.34 -6.27 -11.98
C LYS A 65 15.13 -4.97 -11.93
N ASP A 66 14.60 -3.97 -11.23
CA ASP A 66 15.19 -2.64 -11.12
C ASP A 66 16.16 -2.54 -9.92
N ILE A 67 15.99 -3.40 -8.93
CA ILE A 67 16.83 -3.46 -7.72
C ILE A 67 17.37 -4.88 -7.56
N PRO A 68 18.49 -5.23 -8.22
CA PRO A 68 19.05 -6.60 -8.19
C PRO A 68 19.43 -7.11 -6.80
N THR A 69 19.69 -6.21 -5.85
CA THR A 69 20.00 -6.54 -4.45
C THR A 69 18.78 -6.78 -3.57
N LEU A 70 17.56 -6.59 -4.11
CA LEU A 70 16.34 -6.82 -3.37
C LEU A 70 16.09 -8.32 -3.21
N SER A 71 15.71 -8.73 -2.00
CA SER A 71 15.26 -10.10 -1.70
C SER A 71 13.85 -10.08 -1.10
N LYS A 72 13.15 -11.22 -1.15
CA LYS A 72 11.85 -11.36 -0.47
C LYS A 72 11.95 -11.09 1.03
N THR A 73 13.04 -11.50 1.67
CA THR A 73 13.33 -11.21 3.08
C THR A 73 13.47 -9.71 3.32
N THR A 74 14.11 -8.99 2.41
CA THR A 74 14.23 -7.52 2.50
C THR A 74 12.86 -6.85 2.38
N VAL A 75 12.01 -7.30 1.45
CA VAL A 75 10.64 -6.81 1.30
C VAL A 75 9.84 -7.06 2.57
N TYR A 76 9.85 -8.30 3.09
CA TYR A 76 9.18 -8.65 4.33
C TYR A 76 9.61 -7.78 5.51
N ASN A 77 10.92 -7.65 5.76
CA ASN A 77 11.44 -6.87 6.88
C ASN A 77 11.12 -5.37 6.73
N THR A 78 11.11 -4.86 5.50
CA THR A 78 10.74 -3.46 5.22
C THR A 78 9.26 -3.22 5.47
N LEU A 79 8.38 -4.10 4.99
CA LEU A 79 6.94 -3.98 5.22
C LEU A 79 6.59 -4.12 6.70
N LYS A 80 7.24 -5.05 7.41
CA LYS A 80 7.10 -5.18 8.85
C LYS A 80 7.47 -3.88 9.57
N LEU A 81 8.60 -3.28 9.20
CA LEU A 81 9.02 -1.98 9.74
C LEU A 81 7.98 -0.89 9.45
N PHE A 82 7.40 -0.85 8.25
CA PHE A 82 6.37 0.13 7.90
C PHE A 82 5.13 -0.02 8.76
N VAL A 83 4.67 -1.25 8.99
CA VAL A 83 3.52 -1.54 9.85
C VAL A 83 3.81 -1.17 11.30
N GLU A 84 4.96 -1.54 11.84
CA GLU A 84 5.38 -1.21 13.21
C GLU A 84 5.43 0.30 13.47
N HIS A 85 5.74 1.09 12.43
CA HIS A 85 5.76 2.56 12.52
C HIS A 85 4.44 3.22 12.08
N GLY A 86 3.42 2.44 11.69
CA GLY A 86 2.13 2.96 11.22
C GLY A 86 2.16 3.59 9.82
N ALA A 87 3.24 3.37 9.05
CA ALA A 87 3.40 3.88 7.69
C ALA A 87 2.71 3.03 6.61
N ALA A 88 2.25 1.83 6.96
CA ALA A 88 1.43 0.95 6.13
C ALA A 88 0.55 0.08 7.02
N LEU A 89 -0.51 -0.51 6.45
CA LEU A 89 -1.37 -1.48 7.10
C LEU A 89 -1.03 -2.89 6.60
N MET A 90 -1.12 -3.88 7.49
CA MET A 90 -1.10 -5.29 7.12
C MET A 90 -2.53 -5.83 7.19
N LEU A 91 -3.01 -6.39 6.07
CA LEU A 91 -4.34 -6.96 5.95
C LEU A 91 -4.26 -8.48 6.05
N THR A 92 -5.05 -9.06 6.94
CA THR A 92 -5.20 -10.51 7.13
C THR A 92 -6.55 -11.01 6.61
N ILE A 93 -7.18 -10.24 5.73
CA ILE A 93 -8.48 -10.57 5.13
C ILE A 93 -8.42 -11.84 4.25
N ASP A 94 -7.31 -12.05 3.55
CA ASP A 94 -6.98 -13.31 2.89
C ASP A 94 -6.26 -14.24 3.88
N GLU A 95 -6.83 -15.42 4.10
CA GLU A 95 -6.29 -16.39 5.05
C GLU A 95 -4.97 -17.04 4.57
N LYS A 96 -4.66 -16.94 3.30
CA LYS A 96 -3.47 -17.55 2.69
C LYS A 96 -2.27 -16.61 2.65
N ASN A 97 -2.51 -15.32 2.42
CA ASN A 97 -1.45 -14.35 2.21
C ASN A 97 -1.75 -13.04 2.95
N ALA A 98 -0.77 -12.52 3.65
CA ALA A 98 -0.82 -11.15 4.13
C ALA A 98 -0.68 -10.18 2.95
N CYS A 99 -1.58 -9.20 2.88
CA CYS A 99 -1.54 -8.11 1.92
C CYS A 99 -1.22 -6.81 2.62
N PHE A 100 -0.72 -5.82 1.90
CA PHE A 100 -0.29 -4.56 2.48
C PHE A 100 -0.96 -3.38 1.79
N ASP A 101 -1.28 -2.37 2.59
CA ASP A 101 -1.90 -1.15 2.13
C ASP A 101 -1.07 0.06 2.54
N GLY A 102 -0.78 0.95 1.59
CA GLY A 102 -0.10 2.22 1.83
C GLY A 102 -1.04 3.34 2.30
N ASP A 103 -2.36 3.13 2.22
CA ASP A 103 -3.34 4.07 2.75
C ASP A 103 -3.66 3.72 4.20
N THR A 104 -3.11 4.49 5.14
CA THR A 104 -3.33 4.30 6.58
C THR A 104 -4.55 5.04 7.11
N SER A 105 -5.33 5.71 6.26
CA SER A 105 -6.60 6.31 6.65
C SER A 105 -7.63 5.25 7.02
N LEU A 106 -8.62 5.63 7.82
CA LEU A 106 -9.64 4.70 8.29
C LEU A 106 -10.62 4.35 7.16
N HIS A 107 -10.56 3.11 6.66
CA HIS A 107 -11.46 2.57 5.64
C HIS A 107 -11.70 1.06 5.86
N ALA A 108 -12.67 0.49 5.17
CA ALA A 108 -12.97 -0.92 5.22
C ALA A 108 -12.43 -1.64 3.98
N HIS A 109 -12.23 -2.95 4.08
CA HIS A 109 -11.78 -3.77 2.97
C HIS A 109 -12.80 -4.85 2.62
N PHE A 110 -12.94 -5.16 1.34
CA PHE A 110 -13.82 -6.21 0.83
C PHE A 110 -13.01 -7.20 0.01
N LEU A 111 -13.05 -8.48 0.38
CA LEU A 111 -12.47 -9.58 -0.38
C LEU A 111 -13.54 -10.25 -1.24
N CYS A 112 -13.35 -10.26 -2.57
CA CYS A 112 -14.19 -11.04 -3.47
C CYS A 112 -13.77 -12.50 -3.45
N LYS A 113 -14.67 -13.40 -3.04
CA LYS A 113 -14.42 -14.85 -2.98
C LYS A 113 -14.29 -15.50 -4.37
N LYS A 114 -14.83 -14.85 -5.45
CA LYS A 114 -14.79 -15.38 -6.82
C LYS A 114 -13.49 -15.00 -7.53
N CYS A 115 -13.07 -13.73 -7.51
CA CYS A 115 -11.87 -13.28 -8.22
C CYS A 115 -10.64 -13.02 -7.31
N GLY A 116 -10.78 -13.12 -5.99
CA GLY A 116 -9.69 -12.93 -5.03
C GLY A 116 -9.21 -11.48 -4.84
N LYS A 117 -9.83 -10.51 -5.53
CA LYS A 117 -9.44 -9.10 -5.41
C LYS A 117 -9.92 -8.50 -4.11
N ILE A 118 -9.10 -7.62 -3.53
CA ILE A 118 -9.42 -6.79 -2.37
C ILE A 118 -9.77 -5.38 -2.88
N PHE A 119 -10.80 -4.78 -2.31
CA PHE A 119 -11.30 -3.46 -2.65
C PHE A 119 -11.43 -2.62 -1.38
N ASP A 120 -11.11 -1.33 -1.49
CA ASP A 120 -11.39 -0.35 -0.45
C ASP A 120 -12.87 0.02 -0.45
N LEU A 121 -13.45 0.09 0.73
CA LEU A 121 -14.79 0.56 0.96
C LEU A 121 -14.79 1.72 1.96
N PRO A 122 -15.77 2.64 1.87
CA PRO A 122 -15.91 3.68 2.88
C PRO A 122 -16.11 3.07 4.27
N TYR A 123 -15.49 3.67 5.27
CA TYR A 123 -15.71 3.28 6.67
C TYR A 123 -17.16 3.57 7.08
N SER A 124 -17.84 2.58 7.64
CA SER A 124 -19.23 2.77 8.02
C SER A 124 -19.37 3.65 9.28
N ASN A 125 -20.42 4.50 9.32
CA ASN A 125 -20.70 5.33 10.49
C ASN A 125 -21.05 4.50 11.75
N GLU A 126 -21.41 3.25 11.58
CA GLU A 126 -21.71 2.33 12.69
C GLU A 126 -20.43 1.91 13.41
N VAL A 127 -19.31 1.72 12.68
CA VAL A 127 -18.03 1.40 13.28
C VAL A 127 -17.42 2.61 14.01
N LYS A 128 -17.68 3.83 13.53
CA LYS A 128 -17.30 5.06 14.28
C LYS A 128 -17.97 5.14 15.66
N LYS A 129 -19.11 4.51 15.84
CA LYS A 129 -19.77 4.40 17.15
C LYS A 129 -19.06 3.42 18.07
N VAL A 130 -18.40 2.38 17.53
CA VAL A 130 -17.63 1.40 18.32
C VAL A 130 -16.41 2.06 18.97
N GLU A 131 -15.79 3.05 18.33
CA GLU A 131 -14.69 3.83 18.90
C GLU A 131 -15.07 4.59 20.19
N GLN A 132 -16.36 4.82 20.41
CA GLN A 132 -16.90 5.50 21.59
C GLN A 132 -17.35 4.54 22.70
N ILE A 133 -17.24 3.23 22.49
CA ILE A 133 -17.59 2.24 23.51
C ILE A 133 -16.51 2.24 24.57
N ASP A 134 -16.95 2.34 25.85
CA ASP A 134 -16.04 2.10 26.99
C ASP A 134 -15.57 0.64 26.96
N MET A 135 -14.30 0.47 26.63
CA MET A 135 -13.65 -0.85 26.52
C MET A 135 -13.14 -1.36 27.89
N ASN A 136 -13.69 -0.90 29.00
CA ASN A 136 -13.35 -1.34 30.36
C ASN A 136 -11.83 -1.28 30.65
N GLY A 137 -11.15 -0.25 30.18
CA GLY A 137 -9.71 -0.06 30.37
C GLY A 137 -8.81 -0.74 29.34
N PHE A 138 -9.38 -1.47 28.34
CA PHE A 138 -8.62 -1.96 27.20
C PHE A 138 -8.19 -0.79 26.32
N LYS A 139 -6.95 -0.83 25.85
CA LYS A 139 -6.43 0.12 24.85
C LYS A 139 -6.52 -0.54 23.49
N VAL A 140 -7.22 0.10 22.56
CA VAL A 140 -7.36 -0.37 21.17
C VAL A 140 -6.30 0.33 20.34
N ASP A 141 -5.38 -0.43 19.75
CA ASP A 141 -4.34 0.11 18.86
C ASP A 141 -4.80 0.11 17.40
N GLU A 142 -5.59 -0.89 16.98
CA GLU A 142 -6.03 -1.04 15.58
C GLU A 142 -7.49 -1.54 15.51
N ILE A 143 -8.21 -1.09 14.50
CA ILE A 143 -9.55 -1.58 14.14
C ILE A 143 -9.53 -1.98 12.67
N HIS A 144 -9.85 -3.24 12.37
CA HIS A 144 -9.99 -3.74 11.01
C HIS A 144 -11.44 -4.08 10.71
N GLN A 145 -11.98 -3.53 9.63
CA GLN A 145 -13.31 -3.85 9.14
C GLN A 145 -13.21 -4.60 7.81
N TYR A 146 -13.56 -5.89 7.83
CA TYR A 146 -13.47 -6.78 6.68
C TYR A 146 -14.84 -7.30 6.26
N TYR A 147 -15.09 -7.25 4.94
CA TYR A 147 -16.23 -7.88 4.29
C TYR A 147 -15.73 -8.94 3.30
N LYS A 148 -16.44 -10.06 3.21
CA LYS A 148 -16.14 -11.14 2.26
C LYS A 148 -17.42 -11.49 1.50
N GLY A 149 -17.35 -11.53 0.16
CA GLY A 149 -18.53 -11.80 -0.67
C GLY A 149 -18.19 -11.89 -2.16
N ILE A 150 -19.07 -11.43 -3.03
CA ILE A 150 -18.89 -11.37 -4.48
C ILE A 150 -18.90 -9.91 -4.92
N CYS A 151 -17.90 -9.48 -5.67
CA CYS A 151 -17.82 -8.09 -6.17
C CYS A 151 -18.81 -7.84 -7.30
N PRO A 152 -19.16 -6.57 -7.60
CA PRO A 152 -20.15 -6.24 -8.64
C PRO A 152 -19.81 -6.77 -10.03
N ALA A 153 -18.53 -6.87 -10.39
CA ALA A 153 -18.10 -7.42 -11.67
C ALA A 153 -18.41 -8.93 -11.75
N CYS A 154 -18.05 -9.69 -10.71
CA CYS A 154 -18.27 -11.12 -10.65
C CYS A 154 -19.76 -11.50 -10.46
N SER A 155 -20.55 -10.63 -9.88
CA SER A 155 -22.01 -10.84 -9.69
C SER A 155 -22.81 -10.72 -10.99
N LYS A 156 -22.27 -10.08 -12.03
CA LYS A 156 -22.92 -9.92 -13.34
C LYS A 156 -22.66 -11.09 -14.29
N GLU A 157 -21.76 -12.00 -13.92
CA GLU A 157 -21.36 -13.16 -14.72
C GLU A 157 -22.14 -14.45 -14.33
N ASP A 158 -23.08 -14.35 -13.42
CA ASP A 158 -24.07 -15.38 -13.03
C ASP A 158 -25.41 -15.03 -13.64
#